data_4b977043271ce0aac390c7b50c4bc614
#
_entry.id   4b977043271ce0aac390c7b50c4bc614
#
_cell.length_a   1.000
_cell.length_b   1.000
_cell.length_c   1.000
_cell.angle_alpha   90.00
_cell.angle_beta   90.00
_cell.angle_gamma   90.00
#
_symmetry.space_group_name_H-M   'P 1'
#
loop_
_entity.id
_entity.type
_entity.pdbx_description
1 polymer ?
#
loop_
_entity_poly.entity_id
_entity_poly.type
_entity_poly.pdbx_seq_one_letter_code
_entity_poly.pdbx_strand_id
1 'polypeptide(L)'
;MLTAARVTSADIVYDLGSGDGRIVIAAAKKYGARGVGIELNPQLVAESNASARAAGVAHLVQFIQGDLFTADLRAATVVTLYLGPSLNERIKPRLLRELRPGTRVVSHVYDMLGWTADERLDVDGRWVFLWTVPAKK
;
A
#
# COMPACT_ATOMS: atom_id res chain seq x y z
N MET A 1 -9.56 -1.96 2.30
CA MET A 1 -8.43 -2.42 1.45
C MET A 1 -7.69 -3.61 2.04
N LEU A 2 -7.38 -3.57 3.32
CA LEU A 2 -6.58 -4.63 3.96
C LEU A 2 -7.29 -5.97 3.97
N THR A 3 -8.59 -5.99 4.25
CA THR A 3 -9.40 -7.22 4.22
C THR A 3 -9.45 -7.80 2.80
N ALA A 4 -9.62 -6.95 1.79
CA ALA A 4 -9.63 -7.39 0.39
C ALA A 4 -8.32 -8.05 -0.02
N ALA A 5 -7.20 -7.55 0.47
CA ALA A 5 -5.87 -8.09 0.19
C ALA A 5 -5.52 -9.31 1.05
N ARG A 6 -6.38 -9.68 1.98
CA ARG A 6 -6.18 -10.82 2.89
C ARG A 6 -4.88 -10.70 3.69
N VAL A 7 -4.66 -9.52 4.26
CA VAL A 7 -3.43 -9.22 5.02
C VAL A 7 -3.34 -10.10 6.26
N THR A 8 -2.15 -10.63 6.52
CA THR A 8 -1.83 -11.41 7.72
C THR A 8 -0.55 -10.88 8.36
N SER A 9 -0.18 -11.43 9.51
CA SER A 9 1.07 -11.07 10.20
C SER A 9 2.34 -11.40 9.41
N ALA A 10 2.24 -12.24 8.37
CA ALA A 10 3.36 -12.56 7.49
C ALA A 10 3.59 -11.49 6.40
N ASP A 11 2.66 -10.55 6.26
CA ASP A 11 2.74 -9.56 5.20
C ASP A 11 3.58 -8.34 5.56
N ILE A 12 4.11 -7.70 4.53
CA ILE A 12 4.76 -6.39 4.58
C ILE A 12 3.97 -5.46 3.68
N VAL A 13 3.24 -4.53 4.27
CA VAL A 13 2.34 -3.62 3.55
C VAL A 13 3.07 -2.34 3.23
N TYR A 14 3.13 -1.98 1.95
CA TYR A 14 3.64 -0.69 1.50
C TYR A 14 2.45 0.19 1.08
N ASP A 15 2.31 1.33 1.73
CA ASP A 15 1.28 2.32 1.37
C ASP A 15 1.95 3.49 0.66
N LEU A 16 1.66 3.64 -0.61
CA LEU A 16 2.26 4.67 -1.46
C LEU A 16 1.42 5.95 -1.37
N GLY A 17 2.03 7.02 -0.85
CA GLY A 17 1.33 8.24 -0.50
C GLY A 17 0.58 8.06 0.83
N SER A 18 1.30 7.67 1.87
CA SER A 18 0.70 7.16 3.12
C SER A 18 -0.05 8.22 3.95
N GLY A 19 0.13 9.48 3.66
CA GLY A 19 -0.56 10.55 4.41
C GLY A 19 -0.24 10.49 5.89
N ASP A 20 -1.27 10.37 6.72
CA ASP A 20 -1.13 10.30 8.19
C ASP A 20 -0.81 8.90 8.71
N GLY A 21 -0.58 7.93 7.83
CA GLY A 21 -0.13 6.59 8.20
C GLY A 21 -1.21 5.62 8.63
N ARG A 22 -2.47 6.00 8.51
CA ARG A 22 -3.60 5.19 9.04
C ARG A 22 -3.67 3.78 8.49
N ILE A 23 -3.31 3.56 7.22
CA ILE A 23 -3.41 2.24 6.57
C ILE A 23 -2.39 1.27 7.16
N VAL A 24 -1.11 1.65 7.20
CA VAL A 24 -0.06 0.75 7.72
C VAL A 24 -0.20 0.56 9.24
N ILE A 25 -0.65 1.58 9.96
CA ILE A 25 -0.92 1.48 11.39
C ILE A 25 -2.06 0.49 11.63
N ALA A 26 -3.14 0.57 10.85
CA ALA A 26 -4.25 -0.37 10.94
C ALA A 26 -3.80 -1.80 10.62
N ALA A 27 -2.95 -1.99 9.61
CA ALA A 27 -2.40 -3.30 9.27
C ALA A 27 -1.61 -3.89 10.43
N ALA A 28 -0.75 -3.10 11.07
CA ALA A 28 0.03 -3.53 12.21
C ALA A 28 -0.85 -3.84 13.43
N LYS A 29 -1.78 -2.95 13.73
CA LYS A 29 -2.62 -3.07 14.92
C LYS A 29 -3.61 -4.22 14.83
N LYS A 30 -4.22 -4.40 13.65
CA LYS A 30 -5.30 -5.38 13.45
C LYS A 30 -4.77 -6.75 13.06
N TYR A 31 -3.71 -6.83 12.27
CA TYR A 31 -3.22 -8.08 11.71
C TYR A 31 -1.80 -8.44 12.17
N GLY A 32 -1.12 -7.54 12.87
CA GLY A 32 0.27 -7.76 13.26
C GLY A 32 1.25 -7.68 12.08
N ALA A 33 0.84 -7.10 10.96
CA ALA A 33 1.66 -6.98 9.77
C ALA A 33 2.70 -5.88 9.92
N ARG A 34 3.86 -6.06 9.28
CA ARG A 34 4.84 -4.99 9.11
C ARG A 34 4.36 -4.05 8.03
N GLY A 35 4.77 -2.78 8.11
CA GLY A 35 4.35 -1.79 7.14
C GLY A 35 5.36 -0.69 6.91
N VAL A 36 5.34 -0.19 5.68
CA VAL A 36 6.15 0.97 5.26
C VAL A 36 5.21 1.95 4.57
N GLY A 37 5.17 3.17 5.09
CA GLY A 37 4.46 4.27 4.45
C GLY A 37 5.47 5.19 3.76
N ILE A 38 5.19 5.55 2.52
CA ILE A 38 6.04 6.47 1.74
C ILE A 38 5.26 7.74 1.51
N GLU A 39 5.79 8.86 1.97
CA GLU A 39 5.12 10.15 1.98
C GLU A 39 6.11 11.27 1.70
N LEU A 40 5.74 12.22 0.84
CA LEU A 40 6.57 13.37 0.50
C LEU A 40 6.58 14.44 1.59
N ASN A 41 5.46 14.62 2.28
CA ASN A 41 5.30 15.71 3.25
C ASN A 41 5.94 15.32 4.60
N PRO A 42 7.02 16.01 5.02
CA PRO A 42 7.71 15.67 6.27
C PRO A 42 6.83 15.84 7.50
N GLN A 43 5.88 16.75 7.48
CA GLN A 43 4.97 16.94 8.60
C GLN A 43 4.04 15.74 8.77
N LEU A 44 3.54 15.19 7.66
CA LEU A 44 2.71 13.97 7.69
C LEU A 44 3.53 12.76 8.15
N VAL A 45 4.80 12.67 7.78
CA VAL A 45 5.70 11.62 8.26
C VAL A 45 5.86 11.71 9.78
N ALA A 46 6.05 12.92 10.31
CA ALA A 46 6.16 13.14 11.77
C ALA A 46 4.87 12.76 12.49
N GLU A 47 3.72 13.15 11.95
CA GLU A 47 2.41 12.80 12.49
C GLU A 47 2.19 11.29 12.49
N SER A 48 2.59 10.62 11.40
CA SER A 48 2.50 9.16 11.27
C SER A 48 3.34 8.45 12.34
N ASN A 49 4.55 8.90 12.57
CA ASN A 49 5.41 8.34 13.61
C ASN A 49 4.81 8.51 15.01
N ALA A 50 4.23 9.67 15.29
CA ALA A 50 3.56 9.94 16.56
C ALA A 50 2.34 9.02 16.73
N SER A 51 1.54 8.86 15.69
CA SER A 51 0.36 8.00 15.71
C SER A 51 0.73 6.53 15.91
N ALA A 52 1.82 6.06 15.29
CA ALA A 52 2.32 4.70 15.45
C ALA A 52 2.76 4.43 16.89
N ARG A 53 3.45 5.40 17.52
CA ARG A 53 3.83 5.28 18.93
C ARG A 53 2.60 5.23 19.83
N ALA A 54 1.64 6.10 19.60
CA ALA A 54 0.39 6.14 20.38
C ALA A 54 -0.41 4.84 20.25
N ALA A 55 -0.37 4.20 19.09
CA ALA A 55 -1.05 2.93 18.84
C ALA A 55 -0.27 1.71 19.33
N GLY A 56 0.97 1.88 19.77
CA GLY A 56 1.82 0.79 20.26
C GLY A 56 2.41 -0.10 19.18
N VAL A 57 2.49 0.39 17.93
CA VAL A 57 2.96 -0.41 16.78
C VAL A 57 4.21 0.16 16.13
N ALA A 58 4.90 1.09 16.79
CA ALA A 58 6.10 1.72 16.22
C ALA A 58 7.19 0.71 15.84
N HIS A 59 7.23 -0.45 16.48
CA HIS A 59 8.19 -1.52 16.19
C HIS A 59 7.87 -2.29 14.90
N LEU A 60 6.66 -2.15 14.37
CA LEU A 60 6.22 -2.86 13.16
C LEU A 60 6.19 -1.98 11.91
N VAL A 61 6.16 -0.67 12.07
CA VAL A 61 5.97 0.26 10.96
C VAL A 61 7.13 1.23 10.80
N GLN A 62 7.37 1.65 9.56
CA GLN A 62 8.37 2.66 9.22
C GLN A 62 7.74 3.65 8.25
N PHE A 63 7.97 4.93 8.47
CA PHE A 63 7.53 5.98 7.55
C PHE A 63 8.74 6.65 6.93
N ILE A 64 8.78 6.63 5.60
CA ILE A 64 9.89 7.17 4.82
C ILE A 64 9.43 8.45 4.14
N GLN A 65 10.14 9.55 4.38
CA GLN A 65 9.95 10.76 3.61
C GLN A 65 10.60 10.56 2.24
N GLY A 66 9.81 10.53 1.19
CA GLY A 66 10.34 10.29 -0.15
C GLY A 66 9.28 10.24 -1.21
N ASP A 67 9.75 10.08 -2.45
CA ASP A 67 8.92 9.99 -3.63
C ASP A 67 8.58 8.52 -3.90
N LEU A 68 7.29 8.22 -3.99
CA LEU A 68 6.82 6.86 -4.28
C LEU A 68 7.31 6.32 -5.64
N PHE A 69 7.67 7.22 -6.56
CA PHE A 69 8.18 6.82 -7.88
C PHE A 69 9.65 6.42 -7.88
N THR A 70 10.38 6.70 -6.81
CA THR A 70 11.81 6.36 -6.70
C THR A 70 12.13 5.42 -5.53
N ALA A 71 11.18 5.18 -4.64
CA ALA A 71 11.37 4.30 -3.49
C ALA A 71 11.56 2.85 -3.91
N ASP A 72 12.30 2.08 -3.12
CA ASP A 72 12.46 0.65 -3.34
C ASP A 72 11.21 -0.09 -2.85
N LEU A 73 10.51 -0.78 -3.73
CA LEU A 73 9.25 -1.46 -3.44
C LEU A 73 9.40 -2.98 -3.34
N ARG A 74 10.60 -3.53 -3.54
CA ARG A 74 10.81 -4.97 -3.74
C ARG A 74 10.46 -5.82 -2.51
N ALA A 75 10.53 -5.26 -1.31
CA ALA A 75 10.22 -5.99 -0.09
C ALA A 75 8.72 -6.14 0.18
N ALA A 76 7.86 -5.43 -0.54
CA ALA A 76 6.42 -5.44 -0.32
C ALA A 76 5.79 -6.78 -0.67
N THR A 77 4.85 -7.24 0.13
CA THR A 77 3.94 -8.35 -0.19
C THR A 77 2.54 -7.84 -0.51
N VAL A 78 2.21 -6.64 -0.03
CA VAL A 78 0.97 -5.94 -0.32
C VAL A 78 1.30 -4.47 -0.56
N VAL A 79 0.76 -3.89 -1.62
CA VAL A 79 0.87 -2.46 -1.92
C VAL A 79 -0.52 -1.86 -1.91
N THR A 80 -0.72 -0.81 -1.13
CA THR A 80 -1.99 -0.10 -1.10
C THR A 80 -1.85 1.25 -1.79
N LEU A 81 -2.87 1.60 -2.57
CA LEU A 81 -2.91 2.83 -3.36
C LEU A 81 -4.20 3.59 -3.06
N TYR A 82 -4.07 4.83 -2.66
CA TYR A 82 -5.16 5.80 -2.64
C TYR A 82 -4.68 7.04 -3.39
N LEU A 83 -4.42 6.85 -4.67
CA LEU A 83 -3.89 7.89 -5.55
C LEU A 83 -5.01 8.34 -6.49
N GLY A 84 -4.74 9.08 -7.50
CA GLY A 84 -5.70 9.38 -8.55
C GLY A 84 -5.43 8.50 -9.77
N PRO A 85 -6.28 8.54 -10.80
CA PRO A 85 -6.10 7.70 -11.98
C PRO A 85 -4.78 7.98 -12.70
N SER A 86 -4.35 9.23 -12.75
CA SER A 86 -3.10 9.63 -13.40
C SER A 86 -1.88 9.06 -12.66
N LEU A 87 -1.86 9.11 -11.34
CA LEU A 87 -0.77 8.54 -10.54
C LEU A 87 -0.76 7.02 -10.60
N ASN A 88 -1.93 6.39 -10.60
CA ASN A 88 -2.03 4.94 -10.78
C ASN A 88 -1.41 4.49 -12.11
N GLU A 89 -1.67 5.21 -13.20
CA GLU A 89 -1.08 4.90 -14.50
C GLU A 89 0.44 5.09 -14.51
N ARG A 90 0.94 6.09 -13.82
CA ARG A 90 2.38 6.35 -13.72
C ARG A 90 3.12 5.30 -12.90
N ILE A 91 2.52 4.80 -11.82
CA ILE A 91 3.17 3.82 -10.94
C ILE A 91 3.06 2.39 -11.50
N LYS A 92 2.09 2.10 -12.35
CA LYS A 92 1.84 0.77 -12.88
C LYS A 92 3.08 0.05 -13.44
N PRO A 93 3.90 0.67 -14.32
CA PRO A 93 5.08 -0.02 -14.86
C PRO A 93 6.06 -0.46 -13.78
N ARG A 94 6.24 0.35 -12.73
CA ARG A 94 7.10 0.00 -11.61
C ARG A 94 6.54 -1.16 -10.81
N LEU A 95 5.24 -1.17 -10.55
CA LEU A 95 4.59 -2.25 -9.81
C LEU A 95 4.79 -3.58 -10.55
N LEU A 96 4.57 -3.60 -11.86
CA LEU A 96 4.73 -4.80 -12.67
C LEU A 96 6.18 -5.26 -12.77
N ARG A 97 7.14 -4.33 -12.78
CA ARG A 97 8.56 -4.64 -12.96
C ARG A 97 9.24 -5.01 -11.64
N GLU A 98 8.94 -4.31 -10.56
CA GLU A 98 9.72 -4.39 -9.32
C GLU A 98 9.13 -5.31 -8.27
N LEU A 99 7.80 -5.46 -8.23
CA LEU A 99 7.16 -6.30 -7.23
C LEU A 99 7.35 -7.77 -7.57
N ARG A 100 7.51 -8.60 -6.54
CA ARG A 100 7.64 -10.04 -6.71
C ARG A 100 6.31 -10.63 -7.18
N PRO A 101 6.33 -11.69 -8.01
CA PRO A 101 5.12 -12.41 -8.36
C PRO A 101 4.35 -12.84 -7.11
N GLY A 102 3.02 -12.72 -7.14
CA GLY A 102 2.17 -13.03 -6.00
C GLY A 102 1.94 -11.84 -5.06
N THR A 103 2.68 -10.74 -5.20
CA THR A 103 2.41 -9.52 -4.46
C THR A 103 1.02 -9.00 -4.82
N ARG A 104 0.25 -8.60 -3.82
CA ARG A 104 -1.10 -8.10 -4.01
C ARG A 104 -1.08 -6.57 -4.03
N VAL A 105 -1.75 -5.99 -5.01
CA VAL A 105 -1.89 -4.54 -5.16
C VAL A 105 -3.36 -4.20 -4.99
N VAL A 106 -3.66 -3.27 -4.09
CA VAL A 106 -5.03 -2.85 -3.79
C VAL A 106 -5.15 -1.36 -4.00
N SER A 107 -6.10 -0.94 -4.84
CA SER A 107 -6.38 0.47 -5.08
C SER A 107 -7.79 0.81 -4.62
N HIS A 108 -7.90 1.90 -3.87
CA HIS A 108 -9.17 2.43 -3.38
C HIS A 108 -9.74 3.39 -4.43
N VAL A 109 -10.92 3.06 -4.96
CA VAL A 109 -11.71 3.86 -5.92
C VAL A 109 -11.17 3.84 -7.37
N TYR A 110 -9.87 3.87 -7.59
CA TYR A 110 -9.28 4.08 -8.91
C TYR A 110 -8.68 2.80 -9.48
N ASP A 111 -9.09 2.46 -10.70
CA ASP A 111 -8.60 1.33 -11.49
C ASP A 111 -7.28 1.69 -12.19
N MET A 112 -6.71 0.74 -12.91
CA MET A 112 -5.55 0.92 -13.79
C MET A 112 -5.86 0.46 -15.20
N LEU A 113 -5.68 1.34 -16.17
CA LEU A 113 -5.86 1.00 -17.58
C LEU A 113 -4.78 -0.01 -18.01
N GLY A 114 -5.18 -1.00 -18.81
CA GLY A 114 -4.27 -1.97 -19.36
C GLY A 114 -3.82 -3.07 -18.40
N TRP A 115 -4.28 -3.06 -17.17
CA TRP A 115 -4.06 -4.13 -16.19
C TRP A 115 -5.38 -4.45 -15.50
N THR A 116 -6.04 -5.49 -15.98
CA THR A 116 -7.35 -5.88 -15.49
C THR A 116 -7.27 -6.40 -14.06
N ALA A 117 -8.09 -5.84 -13.17
CA ALA A 117 -8.14 -6.26 -11.78
C ALA A 117 -8.64 -7.71 -11.69
N ASP A 118 -8.03 -8.48 -10.79
CA ASP A 118 -8.48 -9.85 -10.50
C ASP A 118 -9.80 -9.84 -9.75
N GLU A 119 -10.00 -8.85 -8.89
CA GLU A 119 -11.26 -8.67 -8.15
C GLU A 119 -11.64 -7.20 -8.08
N ARG A 120 -12.94 -6.93 -8.11
CA ARG A 120 -13.53 -5.63 -7.79
C ARG A 120 -14.52 -5.85 -6.66
N LEU A 121 -14.40 -5.05 -5.62
CA LEU A 121 -15.25 -5.17 -4.44
C LEU A 121 -15.92 -3.83 -4.17
N ASP A 122 -17.22 -3.86 -3.86
CA ASP A 122 -17.95 -2.69 -3.37
C ASP A 122 -17.85 -2.69 -1.84
N VAL A 123 -17.12 -1.71 -1.30
CA VAL A 123 -16.93 -1.56 0.14
C VAL A 123 -17.59 -0.24 0.54
N ASP A 124 -18.76 -0.32 1.14
CA ASP A 124 -19.54 0.84 1.61
C ASP A 124 -19.78 1.86 0.48
N GLY A 125 -20.15 1.38 -0.72
CA GLY A 125 -20.45 2.22 -1.87
C GLY A 125 -19.22 2.69 -2.65
N ARG A 126 -18.04 2.22 -2.31
CA ARG A 126 -16.80 2.58 -3.01
C ARG A 126 -16.14 1.35 -3.58
N TRP A 127 -15.62 1.46 -4.80
CA TRP A 127 -14.90 0.38 -5.45
C TRP A 127 -13.51 0.21 -4.85
N VAL A 128 -13.14 -1.06 -4.62
CA VAL A 128 -11.78 -1.46 -4.26
C VAL A 128 -11.33 -2.46 -5.30
N PHE A 129 -10.18 -2.22 -5.92
CA PHE A 129 -9.61 -3.07 -6.97
C PHE A 129 -8.43 -3.85 -6.43
N LEU A 130 -8.36 -5.12 -6.75
CA LEU A 130 -7.29 -6.02 -6.32
C LEU A 130 -6.62 -6.64 -7.53
N TRP A 131 -5.29 -6.55 -7.58
CA TRP A 131 -4.45 -7.24 -8.56
C TRP A 131 -3.46 -8.14 -7.82
N THR A 132 -3.13 -9.27 -8.44
CA THR A 132 -2.00 -10.09 -8.02
C THR A 132 -0.94 -9.99 -9.10
N VAL A 133 0.28 -9.64 -8.72
CA VAL A 133 1.37 -9.49 -9.68
C VAL A 133 1.65 -10.85 -10.34
N PRO A 134 1.61 -10.93 -11.68
CA PRO A 134 1.78 -12.19 -12.38
C PRO A 134 3.22 -12.68 -12.36
N ALA A 135 3.39 -13.96 -12.63
CA ALA A 135 4.72 -14.54 -12.82
C ALA A 135 5.44 -13.86 -13.98
N LYS A 136 6.72 -13.58 -13.80
CA LYS A 136 7.55 -12.98 -14.83
C LYS A 136 8.08 -14.09 -15.77
N LYS A 137 8.07 -13.77 -17.04
CA LYS A 137 8.61 -14.69 -18.05
C LYS A 137 10.12 -14.53 -18.17
#